data_0ef196301ebd4763b7d08e846164c023
#
_entry.id   0ef196301ebd4763b7d08e846164c023
#
_cell.length_a   1.000
_cell.length_b   1.000
_cell.length_c   1.000
_cell.angle_alpha   90.00
_cell.angle_beta   90.00
_cell.angle_gamma   90.00
#
_symmetry.space_group_name_H-M   'P 1'
#
loop_
_entity.id
_entity.type
_entity.pdbx_description
1 polymer ?
#
loop_
_entity_poly.entity_id
_entity_poly.type
_entity_poly.pdbx_seq_one_letter_code
_entity_poly.pdbx_strand_id
1 'polypeptide(L)'
;MGGTDNENSLAAVLEFHGQRVCVPADLELEGLDEVLPMLPECSVLISPHHGSKYSNPPQLFSRVRPHHVIVSSGNSSGRSHLQQVFPGRPLYFTSECGAVQIRITSTGQLRLSTFRSQPGDF
;
A
#
# COMPACT_ATOMS: atom_id res chain seq x y z
N MET A 1 4.01 1.73 -29.14
CA MET A 1 3.83 1.79 -27.73
C MET A 1 4.39 0.56 -27.07
N GLY A 2 5.22 0.74 -26.13
CA GLY A 2 5.79 -0.36 -25.43
C GLY A 2 5.08 -0.56 -24.10
N GLY A 3 5.35 -1.61 -23.47
CA GLY A 3 4.90 -1.85 -22.13
C GLY A 3 3.63 -2.64 -22.05
N THR A 4 3.47 -3.26 -20.92
CA THR A 4 2.27 -3.98 -20.54
C THR A 4 1.27 -3.02 -19.93
N ASP A 5 0.07 -3.49 -19.68
CA ASP A 5 -0.93 -2.71 -18.95
C ASP A 5 -0.39 -2.25 -17.59
N ASN A 6 0.41 -3.09 -16.92
CA ASN A 6 0.99 -2.74 -15.63
C ASN A 6 2.02 -1.62 -15.73
N GLU A 7 2.82 -1.62 -16.80
CA GLU A 7 3.79 -0.55 -17.02
C GLU A 7 3.10 0.77 -17.34
N ASN A 8 1.91 0.70 -17.93
CA ASN A 8 1.14 1.88 -18.29
C ASN A 8 0.18 2.32 -17.19
N SER A 9 0.13 1.60 -16.07
CA SER A 9 -0.72 1.97 -14.94
C SER A 9 -0.21 3.25 -14.29
N LEU A 10 -1.14 4.06 -13.81
CA LEU A 10 -0.79 5.30 -13.14
C LEU A 10 -0.53 5.05 -11.66
N ALA A 11 0.51 5.69 -11.15
CA ALA A 11 0.70 5.80 -9.72
C ALA A 11 0.10 7.14 -9.27
N ALA A 12 -0.42 7.17 -8.05
CA ALA A 12 -1.02 8.36 -7.50
C ALA A 12 -0.57 8.57 -6.07
N VAL A 13 -0.42 9.82 -5.70
CA VAL A 13 -0.20 10.22 -4.31
C VAL A 13 -1.29 11.20 -3.96
N LEU A 14 -2.09 10.85 -2.95
CA LEU A 14 -3.16 11.69 -2.46
C LEU A 14 -2.68 12.40 -1.21
N GLU A 15 -2.76 13.70 -1.18
CA GLU A 15 -2.35 14.49 -0.02
C GLU A 15 -3.53 15.29 0.50
N PHE A 16 -3.75 15.20 1.81
CA PHE A 16 -4.87 15.89 2.45
C PHE A 16 -4.48 16.20 3.89
N HIS A 17 -4.52 17.48 4.25
CA HIS A 17 -4.22 17.96 5.61
C HIS A 17 -2.90 17.41 6.16
N GLY A 18 -1.87 17.34 5.31
CA GLY A 18 -0.55 16.88 5.71
C GLY A 18 -0.35 15.38 5.72
N GLN A 19 -1.38 14.61 5.44
CA GLN A 19 -1.27 13.16 5.32
C GLN A 19 -1.20 12.75 3.86
N ARG A 20 -0.41 11.72 3.57
CA ARG A 20 -0.26 11.23 2.20
C ARG A 20 -0.62 9.75 2.13
N VAL A 21 -1.34 9.39 1.06
CA VAL A 21 -1.66 8.02 0.72
C VAL A 21 -1.04 7.73 -0.64
N CYS A 22 -0.17 6.73 -0.69
CA CYS A 22 0.53 6.37 -1.90
C CYS A 22 -0.15 5.17 -2.55
N VAL A 23 -0.50 5.29 -3.84
CA VAL A 23 -1.18 4.25 -4.61
C VAL A 23 -0.37 3.98 -5.86
N PRO A 24 0.61 3.05 -5.80
CA PRO A 24 1.41 2.73 -6.98
C PRO A 24 0.67 1.92 -8.03
N ALA A 25 -0.57 1.56 -7.78
CA ALA A 25 -1.43 0.78 -8.67
C ALA A 25 -0.86 -0.62 -8.92
N ASP A 26 -0.94 -1.11 -10.16
CA ASP A 26 -0.50 -2.46 -10.49
C ASP A 26 0.88 -2.49 -11.14
N LEU A 27 1.71 -1.51 -10.81
CA LEU A 27 3.06 -1.45 -11.36
C LEU A 27 3.87 -2.66 -10.97
N GLU A 28 4.55 -3.24 -11.94
CA GLU A 28 5.52 -4.28 -11.72
C GLU A 28 6.91 -3.67 -11.56
N LEU A 29 7.91 -4.53 -11.37
CA LEU A 29 9.24 -4.07 -10.95
C LEU A 29 9.82 -2.97 -11.83
N GLU A 30 9.73 -3.12 -13.17
CA GLU A 30 10.30 -2.12 -14.07
C GLU A 30 9.59 -0.77 -13.95
N GLY A 31 8.26 -0.78 -13.97
CA GLY A 31 7.49 0.45 -13.80
C GLY A 31 7.69 1.06 -12.43
N LEU A 32 7.79 0.22 -11.41
CA LEU A 32 8.02 0.67 -10.06
C LEU A 32 9.38 1.35 -9.93
N ASP A 33 10.43 0.80 -10.56
CA ASP A 33 11.76 1.40 -10.52
C ASP A 33 11.76 2.81 -11.08
N GLU A 34 10.96 3.08 -12.11
CA GLU A 34 10.85 4.43 -12.67
C GLU A 34 10.14 5.39 -11.72
N VAL A 35 9.19 4.89 -10.96
CA VAL A 35 8.34 5.71 -10.10
C VAL A 35 8.95 5.90 -8.71
N LEU A 36 9.68 4.92 -8.20
CA LEU A 36 10.22 4.95 -6.84
C LEU A 36 10.92 6.26 -6.48
N PRO A 37 11.80 6.82 -7.32
CA PRO A 37 12.48 8.08 -6.96
C PRO A 37 11.53 9.26 -6.79
N MET A 38 10.33 9.15 -7.33
CA MET A 38 9.34 10.24 -7.26
C MET A 38 8.37 10.08 -6.11
N LEU A 39 8.37 8.93 -5.43
CA LEU A 39 7.44 8.69 -4.33
C LEU A 39 7.91 9.38 -3.06
N PRO A 40 7.03 10.13 -2.39
CA PRO A 40 7.35 10.72 -1.09
C PRO A 40 7.11 9.71 0.03
N GLU A 41 7.51 10.08 1.24
CA GLU A 41 7.10 9.34 2.43
C GLU A 41 5.59 9.52 2.61
N CYS A 42 4.90 8.43 2.96
CA CYS A 42 3.45 8.44 3.09
C CYS A 42 3.01 7.74 4.37
N SER A 43 1.86 8.16 4.88
CA SER A 43 1.28 7.53 6.06
C SER A 43 0.68 6.16 5.71
N VAL A 44 0.09 6.05 4.53
CA VAL A 44 -0.57 4.82 4.09
C VAL A 44 -0.05 4.46 2.71
N LEU A 45 0.30 3.20 2.53
CA LEU A 45 0.65 2.63 1.24
C LEU A 45 -0.39 1.61 0.84
N ILE A 46 -0.96 1.77 -0.36
CA ILE A 46 -1.73 0.71 -0.98
C ILE A 46 -0.72 -0.16 -1.71
N SER A 47 -0.53 -1.39 -1.24
CA SER A 47 0.51 -2.27 -1.76
C SER A 47 0.33 -2.49 -3.26
N PRO A 48 1.36 -2.28 -4.09
CA PRO A 48 1.22 -2.43 -5.53
C PRO A 48 0.97 -3.88 -5.92
N HIS A 49 0.24 -4.05 -7.03
CA HIS A 49 -0.05 -5.33 -7.64
C HIS A 49 -0.54 -6.36 -6.62
N HIS A 50 -1.54 -5.95 -5.80
CA HIS A 50 -2.22 -6.82 -4.84
C HIS A 50 -1.28 -7.56 -3.87
N GLY A 51 -0.17 -6.93 -3.52
CA GLY A 51 0.78 -7.50 -2.57
C GLY A 51 1.77 -8.48 -3.18
N SER A 52 1.90 -8.51 -4.49
CA SER A 52 2.87 -9.37 -5.18
C SER A 52 4.29 -9.11 -4.70
N LYS A 53 5.06 -10.16 -4.48
CA LYS A 53 6.45 -10.01 -4.09
C LYS A 53 7.28 -9.32 -5.16
N TYR A 54 6.87 -9.40 -6.41
CA TYR A 54 7.60 -8.77 -7.52
C TYR A 54 7.41 -7.27 -7.58
N SER A 55 6.35 -6.77 -6.95
CA SER A 55 6.04 -5.33 -6.95
C SER A 55 6.22 -4.70 -5.58
N ASN A 56 6.69 -5.46 -4.61
CA ASN A 56 6.90 -4.99 -3.24
C ASN A 56 8.33 -5.28 -2.80
N PRO A 57 9.33 -4.63 -3.43
CA PRO A 57 10.72 -4.81 -3.04
C PRO A 57 11.04 -4.02 -1.76
N PRO A 58 12.12 -4.39 -1.06
CA PRO A 58 12.51 -3.65 0.15
C PRO A 58 12.73 -2.16 -0.07
N GLN A 59 13.12 -1.75 -1.26
CA GLN A 59 13.31 -0.33 -1.59
C GLN A 59 12.03 0.47 -1.44
N LEU A 60 10.87 -0.17 -1.61
CA LEU A 60 9.59 0.50 -1.44
C LEU A 60 9.41 0.99 0.00
N PHE A 61 9.77 0.18 0.98
CA PHE A 61 9.72 0.59 2.38
C PHE A 61 10.70 1.73 2.66
N SER A 62 11.92 1.60 2.16
CA SER A 62 12.95 2.61 2.37
C SER A 62 12.53 3.97 1.81
N ARG A 63 11.78 3.98 0.73
CA ARG A 63 11.37 5.21 0.07
C ARG A 63 10.11 5.81 0.68
N VAL A 64 9.10 4.98 0.91
CA VAL A 64 7.77 5.46 1.32
C VAL A 64 7.62 5.48 2.83
N ARG A 65 8.21 4.54 3.53
CA ARG A 65 8.16 4.40 5.00
C ARG A 65 6.75 4.53 5.55
N PRO A 66 5.81 3.71 5.06
CA PRO A 66 4.42 3.85 5.47
C PRO A 66 4.21 3.44 6.93
N HIS A 67 3.22 4.05 7.56
CA HIS A 67 2.78 3.63 8.89
C HIS A 67 1.78 2.49 8.81
N HIS A 68 1.03 2.43 7.71
CA HIS A 68 0.01 1.41 7.47
C HIS A 68 0.12 0.93 6.04
N VAL A 69 -0.04 -0.37 5.81
CA VAL A 69 -0.01 -0.96 4.48
C VAL A 69 -1.33 -1.68 4.24
N ILE A 70 -2.03 -1.30 3.18
CA ILE A 70 -3.29 -1.93 2.80
C ILE A 70 -3.02 -2.81 1.58
N VAL A 71 -3.43 -4.07 1.67
CA VAL A 71 -3.25 -5.06 0.61
C VAL A 71 -4.61 -5.45 0.08
N SER A 72 -4.94 -4.98 -1.11
CA SER A 72 -6.17 -5.34 -1.81
C SER A 72 -5.95 -6.69 -2.49
N SER A 73 -6.40 -7.75 -1.86
CA SER A 73 -6.10 -9.10 -2.32
C SER A 73 -7.21 -10.06 -1.94
N GLY A 74 -7.44 -11.06 -2.78
CA GLY A 74 -8.41 -12.12 -2.49
C GLY A 74 -7.94 -13.12 -1.46
N ASN A 75 -6.66 -13.09 -1.07
CA ASN A 75 -6.09 -13.99 -0.07
C ASN A 75 -4.91 -13.33 0.61
N SER A 76 -4.33 -14.02 1.59
CA SER A 76 -3.22 -13.50 2.38
C SER A 76 -1.90 -14.22 2.08
N SER A 77 -1.76 -14.77 0.88
CA SER A 77 -0.60 -15.61 0.55
C SER A 77 0.72 -14.84 0.55
N GLY A 78 0.69 -13.54 0.36
CA GLY A 78 1.90 -12.71 0.38
C GLY A 78 2.32 -12.20 1.75
N ARG A 79 1.65 -12.62 2.82
CA ARG A 79 1.88 -12.05 4.15
C ARG A 79 3.32 -12.15 4.62
N SER A 80 3.94 -13.32 4.48
CA SER A 80 5.32 -13.52 4.97
C SER A 80 6.30 -12.57 4.29
N HIS A 81 6.17 -12.42 2.99
CA HIS A 81 7.05 -11.50 2.23
C HIS A 81 6.81 -10.06 2.69
N LEU A 82 5.55 -9.66 2.77
CA LEU A 82 5.22 -8.28 3.12
C LEU A 82 5.63 -7.93 4.56
N GLN A 83 5.57 -8.90 5.46
CA GLN A 83 6.06 -8.69 6.83
C GLN A 83 7.56 -8.46 6.86
N GLN A 84 8.30 -9.06 5.93
CA GLN A 84 9.75 -8.83 5.82
C GLN A 84 10.04 -7.48 5.18
N VAL A 85 9.25 -7.07 4.20
CA VAL A 85 9.45 -5.79 3.51
C VAL A 85 9.05 -4.61 4.39
N PHE A 86 7.97 -4.76 5.17
CA PHE A 86 7.44 -3.69 6.02
C PHE A 86 7.47 -4.11 7.48
N PRO A 87 8.66 -4.26 8.06
CA PRO A 87 8.76 -4.78 9.44
C PRO A 87 8.12 -3.83 10.45
N GLY A 88 7.32 -4.41 11.34
CA GLY A 88 6.67 -3.66 12.41
C GLY A 88 5.51 -2.78 11.96
N ARG A 89 5.10 -2.88 10.70
CA ARG A 89 3.98 -2.08 10.19
C ARG A 89 2.72 -2.93 10.11
N PRO A 90 1.55 -2.38 10.50
CA PRO A 90 0.29 -3.12 10.34
C PRO A 90 -0.02 -3.36 8.85
N LEU A 91 -0.40 -4.59 8.54
CA LEU A 91 -0.82 -5.00 7.21
C LEU A 91 -2.31 -5.29 7.25
N TYR A 92 -3.08 -4.65 6.37
CA TYR A 92 -4.52 -4.84 6.30
C TYR A 92 -4.85 -5.54 4.99
N PHE A 93 -5.13 -6.85 5.07
CA PHE A 93 -5.53 -7.64 3.90
C PHE A 93 -7.05 -7.57 3.75
N THR A 94 -7.52 -7.07 2.62
CA THR A 94 -8.96 -6.96 2.41
C THR A 94 -9.66 -8.32 2.40
N SER A 95 -8.93 -9.38 2.11
CA SER A 95 -9.48 -10.75 2.23
C SER A 95 -9.86 -11.11 3.66
N GLU A 96 -9.27 -10.45 4.65
CA GLU A 96 -9.52 -10.71 6.07
C GLU A 96 -10.44 -9.68 6.71
N CYS A 97 -10.16 -8.40 6.47
CA CYS A 97 -10.88 -7.32 7.16
C CYS A 97 -11.94 -6.65 6.30
N GLY A 98 -12.12 -7.09 5.07
CA GLY A 98 -13.05 -6.44 4.16
C GLY A 98 -12.52 -5.10 3.68
N ALA A 99 -13.41 -4.19 3.33
CA ALA A 99 -13.00 -2.88 2.88
C ALA A 99 -12.33 -2.09 4.00
N VAL A 100 -11.36 -1.25 3.62
CA VAL A 100 -10.65 -0.39 4.55
C VAL A 100 -11.02 1.04 4.23
N GLN A 101 -11.46 1.78 5.24
CA GLN A 101 -11.78 3.20 5.10
C GLN A 101 -10.66 4.02 5.71
N ILE A 102 -10.16 4.99 4.95
CA ILE A 102 -9.16 5.93 5.44
C ILE A 102 -9.87 7.27 5.65
N ARG A 103 -9.78 7.80 6.86
CA ARG A 103 -10.35 9.10 7.19
C ARG A 103 -9.25 10.02 7.66
N ILE A 104 -9.20 11.22 7.11
CA ILE A 104 -8.25 12.24 7.52
C ILE A 104 -9.07 13.42 8.02
N THR A 105 -8.89 13.79 9.29
CA THR A 105 -9.64 14.89 9.89
C THR A 105 -9.09 16.23 9.41
N SER A 106 -9.88 17.29 9.65
CA SER A 106 -9.44 18.64 9.29
C SER A 106 -8.19 19.10 10.05
N THR A 107 -7.89 18.43 11.17
CA THR A 107 -6.66 18.72 11.95
C THR A 107 -5.50 17.81 11.55
N GLY A 108 -5.67 16.99 10.53
CA GLY A 108 -4.58 16.15 10.02
C GLY A 108 -4.44 14.80 10.70
N GLN A 109 -5.41 14.37 11.49
CA GLN A 109 -5.38 13.04 12.10
C GLN A 109 -5.85 12.00 11.11
N LEU A 110 -5.06 10.93 10.99
CA LEU A 110 -5.39 9.81 10.12
C LEU A 110 -6.05 8.70 10.94
N ARG A 111 -7.15 8.16 10.43
CA ARG A 111 -7.86 7.05 11.06
C ARG A 111 -8.19 6.00 10.03
N LEU A 112 -7.90 4.74 10.36
CA LEU A 112 -8.28 3.60 9.54
C LEU A 112 -9.38 2.84 10.23
N SER A 113 -10.37 2.40 9.46
CA SER A 113 -11.41 1.50 9.96
C SER A 113 -11.65 0.40 8.93
N THR A 114 -12.09 -0.76 9.40
CA THR A 114 -12.32 -1.92 8.55
C THR A 114 -13.78 -2.34 8.66
N PHE A 115 -14.29 -2.96 7.59
CA PHE A 115 -15.69 -3.42 7.57
C PHE A 115 -15.89 -4.71 8.37
N ARG A 116 -14.84 -5.51 8.51
CA ARG A 116 -14.86 -6.72 9.32
C ARG A 116 -13.74 -6.66 10.34
N SER A 117 -14.00 -7.22 11.53
CA SER A 117 -12.94 -7.34 12.52
C SER A 117 -11.87 -8.28 12.01
N GLN A 118 -10.62 -7.96 12.33
CA GLN A 118 -9.53 -8.88 12.02
C GLN A 118 -9.60 -10.08 12.94
N PRO A 119 -9.02 -11.23 12.55
CA PRO A 119 -8.98 -12.38 13.43
C PRO A 119 -8.38 -11.99 14.78
N GLY A 120 -9.11 -12.33 15.85
CA GLY A 120 -8.69 -12.04 17.21
C GLY A 120 -9.23 -10.74 17.80
N ASP A 121 -9.96 -9.97 17.03
CA ASP A 121 -10.54 -8.70 17.50
C ASP A 121 -11.91 -8.84 18.16
N PHE A 122 -12.39 -10.04 18.29
CA PHE A 122 -13.73 -10.32 18.85
C PHE A 122 -13.76 -10.39 20.36
#